data_ba8d582c31c70f77fb0a8c3b04689dc3
#
_entry.id   ba8d582c31c70f77fb0a8c3b04689dc3
#
_cell.length_a   1.000
_cell.length_b   1.000
_cell.length_c   1.000
_cell.angle_alpha   90.00
_cell.angle_beta   90.00
_cell.angle_gamma   90.00
#
_symmetry.space_group_name_H-M   'P 1'
#
loop_
_entity.id
_entity.type
_entity.pdbx_description
1 polymer ?
#
loop_
_entity_poly.entity_id
_entity_poly.type
_entity_poly.pdbx_seq_one_letter_code
_entity_poly.pdbx_strand_id
1 'polypeptide(L)'
;YKQSQDRLYLFRKCGEKTDATKMMFMTEFENELENDFDIEETMDGSYTSDGSLENTLSATAKANYDDPLCDEFEDAVRDKIAYEVWEVESQIEGEKADKGKFKAKYHQGRFKKFKRKGETGSVEEYEVEFAVHDKYQRGYATIPTEVKEKLAKVGYRFHNTTKNDFADDGLATKAIPQPVSSSETTRGAVSTGSQVSGTSDSH
;
A
#
# COMPACT_ATOMS: atom_id res chain seq x y z
N TYR A 1 0.51 -15.50 -16.59
CA TYR A 1 1.71 -14.74 -16.22
C TYR A 1 1.47 -14.09 -14.87
N LYS A 2 2.51 -14.04 -13.98
CA LYS A 2 2.47 -13.30 -12.72
C LYS A 2 2.68 -11.82 -13.02
N GLN A 3 1.85 -10.97 -12.45
CA GLN A 3 2.01 -9.53 -12.52
C GLN A 3 2.62 -9.02 -11.21
N SER A 4 3.46 -8.01 -11.27
CA SER A 4 4.11 -7.43 -10.08
C SER A 4 3.09 -6.84 -9.09
N GLN A 5 1.99 -6.30 -9.59
CA GLN A 5 0.89 -5.76 -8.77
C GLN A 5 0.13 -6.82 -7.95
N ASP A 6 0.30 -8.12 -8.26
CA ASP A 6 -0.29 -9.22 -7.50
C ASP A 6 0.48 -9.53 -6.20
N ARG A 7 1.63 -8.88 -6.01
CA ARG A 7 2.45 -9.00 -4.80
C ARG A 7 2.22 -7.83 -3.86
N LEU A 8 2.02 -8.18 -2.60
CA LEU A 8 1.91 -7.23 -1.52
C LEU A 8 3.11 -7.37 -0.61
N TYR A 9 3.68 -6.25 -0.22
CA TYR A 9 4.78 -6.19 0.73
C TYR A 9 4.28 -5.56 2.02
N LEU A 10 4.34 -6.33 3.09
CA LEU A 10 3.88 -5.95 4.41
C LEU A 10 5.08 -5.87 5.35
N PHE A 11 5.10 -4.85 6.18
CA PHE A 11 6.20 -4.53 7.09
C PHE A 11 5.69 -4.38 8.51
N ARG A 12 6.48 -4.85 9.47
CA ARG A 12 6.25 -4.66 10.91
C ARG A 12 7.58 -4.66 11.64
N LYS A 13 7.73 -3.85 12.68
CA LYS A 13 8.89 -3.91 13.55
C LYS A 13 8.91 -5.24 14.30
N CYS A 14 10.08 -5.87 14.43
CA CYS A 14 10.21 -7.12 15.18
C CYS A 14 9.80 -6.91 16.63
N GLY A 15 8.96 -7.82 17.13
CA GLY A 15 8.48 -7.80 18.51
C GLY A 15 7.26 -6.89 18.76
N GLU A 16 6.80 -6.12 17.81
CA GLU A 16 5.53 -5.38 17.94
C GLU A 16 4.33 -6.31 17.77
N LYS A 17 3.31 -6.08 18.61
CA LYS A 17 2.03 -6.82 18.58
C LYS A 17 0.97 -6.02 17.82
N THR A 18 1.33 -5.52 16.65
CA THR A 18 0.46 -4.75 15.76
C THR A 18 0.30 -5.48 14.43
N ASP A 19 -0.71 -5.10 13.66
CA ASP A 19 -0.86 -5.59 12.30
C ASP A 19 0.27 -5.05 11.40
N ALA A 20 0.70 -5.86 10.43
CA ALA A 20 1.69 -5.43 9.45
C ALA A 20 1.10 -4.38 8.51
N THR A 21 1.88 -3.36 8.19
CA THR A 21 1.48 -2.23 7.33
C THR A 21 2.00 -2.43 5.91
N LYS A 22 1.20 -2.07 4.92
CA LYS A 22 1.58 -2.14 3.51
C LYS A 22 2.31 -0.86 3.08
N MET A 23 3.42 -1.03 2.35
CA MET A 23 4.04 0.06 1.60
C MET A 23 3.12 0.47 0.45
N MET A 24 2.59 1.68 0.52
CA MET A 24 1.66 2.22 -0.46
C MET A 24 2.43 2.89 -1.61
N PHE A 25 1.81 2.96 -2.78
CA PHE A 25 2.35 3.62 -3.98
C PHE A 25 3.75 3.16 -4.39
N MET A 26 4.04 1.89 -4.13
CA MET A 26 5.29 1.27 -4.55
C MET A 26 5.35 1.20 -6.07
N THR A 27 6.44 1.69 -6.63
CA THR A 27 6.68 1.72 -8.08
C THR A 27 7.60 0.61 -8.54
N GLU A 28 8.50 0.19 -7.67
CA GLU A 28 9.49 -0.84 -7.98
C GLU A 28 9.76 -1.71 -6.76
N PHE A 29 10.01 -2.98 -6.99
CA PHE A 29 10.45 -3.92 -5.98
C PHE A 29 11.41 -4.93 -6.61
N GLU A 30 12.50 -5.17 -5.93
CA GLU A 30 13.52 -6.13 -6.34
C GLU A 30 13.87 -7.05 -5.15
N ASN A 31 14.03 -8.33 -5.43
CA ASN A 31 14.52 -9.31 -4.48
C ASN A 31 15.74 -10.00 -5.11
N GLU A 32 16.91 -9.65 -4.63
CA GLU A 32 18.18 -10.19 -5.06
C GLU A 32 18.64 -11.25 -4.06
N LEU A 33 18.91 -12.44 -4.58
CA LEU A 33 19.41 -13.56 -3.81
C LEU A 33 20.70 -14.03 -4.45
N GLU A 34 21.79 -13.83 -3.78
CA GLU A 34 23.13 -14.20 -4.26
C GLU A 34 23.78 -15.17 -3.29
N ASN A 35 24.46 -16.14 -3.84
CA ASN A 35 25.24 -17.10 -3.07
C ASN A 35 26.69 -17.01 -3.53
N ASP A 36 27.55 -16.61 -2.64
CA ASP A 36 28.98 -16.50 -2.92
C ASP A 36 29.64 -17.84 -2.62
N PHE A 37 30.36 -18.40 -3.63
CA PHE A 37 31.10 -19.64 -3.50
C PHE A 37 32.58 -19.36 -3.68
N ASP A 38 33.37 -19.71 -2.69
CA ASP A 38 34.83 -19.70 -2.83
C ASP A 38 35.28 -21.04 -3.47
N ILE A 39 36.01 -20.91 -4.57
CA ILE A 39 36.61 -22.06 -5.25
C ILE A 39 38.11 -22.05 -4.91
N GLU A 40 38.54 -23.03 -4.14
CA GLU A 40 39.93 -23.26 -3.88
C GLU A 40 40.48 -24.35 -4.82
N GLU A 41 41.50 -24.01 -5.57
CA GLU A 41 42.24 -24.98 -6.40
C GLU A 41 43.31 -25.66 -5.56
N THR A 42 43.23 -26.98 -5.46
CA THR A 42 44.23 -27.81 -4.81
C THR A 42 44.96 -28.69 -5.83
N MET A 43 46.09 -29.24 -5.45
CA MET A 43 46.87 -30.12 -6.34
C MET A 43 46.08 -31.38 -6.78
N ASP A 44 45.05 -31.77 -6.04
CA ASP A 44 44.20 -32.94 -6.28
C ASP A 44 42.84 -32.62 -6.91
N GLY A 45 42.58 -31.32 -7.21
CA GLY A 45 41.32 -30.87 -7.82
C GLY A 45 40.78 -29.59 -7.17
N SER A 46 39.71 -29.03 -7.74
CA SER A 46 39.03 -27.85 -7.18
C SER A 46 38.07 -28.26 -6.06
N TYR A 47 38.13 -27.54 -4.97
CA TYR A 47 37.20 -27.63 -3.83
C TYR A 47 36.34 -26.38 -3.77
N THR A 48 35.03 -26.54 -3.68
CA THR A 48 34.09 -25.45 -3.51
C THR A 48 33.69 -25.36 -2.04
N SER A 49 34.01 -24.27 -1.38
CA SER A 49 33.54 -24.00 -0.03
C SER A 49 32.18 -23.29 -0.06
N ASP A 50 31.36 -23.54 0.93
CA ASP A 50 30.08 -22.87 1.12
C ASP A 50 30.34 -21.39 1.46
N GLY A 51 29.95 -20.50 0.57
CA GLY A 51 29.99 -19.06 0.80
C GLY A 51 28.79 -18.56 1.60
N SER A 52 28.71 -17.25 1.76
CA SER A 52 27.61 -16.61 2.45
C SER A 52 26.43 -16.37 1.51
N LEU A 53 25.22 -16.68 1.99
CA LEU A 53 23.98 -16.32 1.31
C LEU A 53 23.66 -14.86 1.58
N GLU A 54 23.66 -14.03 0.55
CA GLU A 54 23.19 -12.64 0.62
C GLU A 54 21.77 -12.54 0.04
N ASN A 55 20.86 -11.94 0.80
CA ASN A 55 19.50 -11.69 0.37
C ASN A 55 19.16 -10.23 0.68
N THR A 56 18.90 -9.47 -0.38
CA THR A 56 18.57 -8.05 -0.29
C THR A 56 17.23 -7.79 -0.96
N LEU A 57 16.35 -7.10 -0.26
CA LEU A 57 15.10 -6.60 -0.78
C LEU A 57 15.24 -5.10 -0.99
N SER A 58 14.93 -4.62 -2.19
CA SER A 58 14.91 -3.20 -2.53
C SER A 58 13.51 -2.78 -2.92
N ALA A 59 13.09 -1.62 -2.50
CA ALA A 59 11.78 -1.09 -2.86
C ALA A 59 11.83 0.42 -3.06
N THR A 60 11.10 0.90 -4.06
CA THR A 60 10.90 2.32 -4.33
C THR A 60 9.41 2.64 -4.27
N ALA A 61 9.06 3.72 -3.58
CA ALA A 61 7.68 4.18 -3.49
C ALA A 61 7.60 5.70 -3.59
N LYS A 62 6.43 6.20 -3.99
CA LYS A 62 6.12 7.62 -3.94
C LYS A 62 5.73 8.01 -2.53
N ALA A 63 6.35 9.07 -2.02
CA ALA A 63 6.01 9.62 -0.71
C ALA A 63 4.61 10.24 -0.73
N ASN A 64 3.83 9.94 0.29
CA ASN A 64 2.51 10.51 0.52
C ASN A 64 2.45 11.05 1.94
N TYR A 65 1.77 12.18 2.16
CA TYR A 65 1.61 12.80 3.47
C TYR A 65 0.92 11.89 4.50
N ASP A 66 0.08 10.96 4.03
CA ASP A 66 -0.65 10.01 4.89
C ASP A 66 0.08 8.68 5.11
N ASP A 67 1.30 8.53 4.57
CA ASP A 67 2.08 7.31 4.71
C ASP A 67 3.16 7.44 5.78
N PRO A 68 2.97 6.83 6.96
CA PRO A 68 3.95 6.91 8.04
C PRO A 68 5.22 6.10 7.76
N LEU A 69 5.19 5.17 6.80
CA LEU A 69 6.30 4.25 6.55
C LEU A 69 7.55 4.96 6.06
N CYS A 70 7.42 6.09 5.36
CA CYS A 70 8.57 6.86 4.89
C CYS A 70 9.47 7.29 6.06
N ASP A 71 8.88 7.90 7.08
CA ASP A 71 9.61 8.35 8.27
C ASP A 71 10.04 7.16 9.15
N GLU A 72 9.20 6.12 9.25
CA GLU A 72 9.53 4.92 10.00
C GLU A 72 10.73 4.17 9.41
N PHE A 73 10.87 4.11 8.09
CA PHE A 73 12.02 3.48 7.44
C PHE A 73 13.30 4.30 7.59
N GLU A 74 13.21 5.63 7.56
CA GLU A 74 14.33 6.51 7.87
C GLU A 74 14.84 6.29 9.30
N ASP A 75 13.92 6.26 10.27
CA ASP A 75 14.21 5.96 11.67
C ASP A 75 14.78 4.54 11.83
N ALA A 76 14.25 3.56 11.10
CA ALA A 76 14.72 2.19 11.16
C ALA A 76 16.18 2.03 10.70
N VAL A 77 16.60 2.79 9.69
CA VAL A 77 18.00 2.82 9.25
C VAL A 77 18.88 3.51 10.29
N ARG A 78 18.45 4.68 10.79
CA ARG A 78 19.19 5.45 11.79
C ARG A 78 19.40 4.67 13.09
N ASP A 79 18.33 4.07 13.60
CA ASP A 79 18.32 3.42 14.90
C ASP A 79 18.55 1.90 14.83
N LYS A 80 18.83 1.37 13.64
CA LYS A 80 19.11 -0.05 13.38
C LYS A 80 18.00 -0.98 13.86
N ILE A 81 16.74 -0.58 13.69
CA ILE A 81 15.58 -1.33 14.11
C ILE A 81 15.38 -2.55 13.21
N ALA A 82 15.15 -3.72 13.81
CA ALA A 82 14.84 -4.93 13.08
C ALA A 82 13.37 -4.94 12.62
N TYR A 83 13.14 -5.42 11.40
CA TYR A 83 11.82 -5.53 10.79
C TYR A 83 11.53 -6.95 10.32
N GLU A 84 10.25 -7.24 10.26
CA GLU A 84 9.66 -8.40 9.61
C GLU A 84 9.05 -7.95 8.28
N VAL A 85 9.28 -8.72 7.22
CA VAL A 85 8.77 -8.43 5.88
C VAL A 85 8.07 -9.66 5.32
N TRP A 86 6.85 -9.48 4.83
CA TRP A 86 6.10 -10.51 4.12
C TRP A 86 5.92 -10.12 2.65
N GLU A 87 6.39 -10.97 1.76
CA GLU A 87 6.00 -10.94 0.34
C GLU A 87 4.76 -11.82 0.19
N VAL A 88 3.59 -11.26 -0.04
CA VAL A 88 2.34 -11.99 -0.16
C VAL A 88 1.88 -12.04 -1.61
N GLU A 89 1.68 -13.23 -2.15
CA GLU A 89 1.09 -13.47 -3.47
C GLU A 89 -0.45 -13.51 -3.33
N SER A 90 -1.13 -12.39 -3.58
CA SER A 90 -2.57 -12.21 -3.32
C SER A 90 -3.48 -13.07 -4.21
N GLN A 91 -2.95 -13.64 -5.28
CA GLN A 91 -3.68 -14.52 -6.21
C GLN A 91 -3.59 -16.00 -5.83
N ILE A 92 -2.78 -16.37 -4.85
CA ILE A 92 -2.59 -17.76 -4.45
C ILE A 92 -3.08 -17.94 -3.02
N GLU A 93 -4.34 -18.34 -2.91
CA GLU A 93 -4.96 -18.69 -1.62
C GLU A 93 -4.57 -20.11 -1.20
N GLY A 94 -4.42 -20.31 0.09
CA GLY A 94 -4.16 -21.63 0.66
C GLY A 94 -5.41 -22.51 0.69
N GLU A 95 -5.18 -23.81 0.82
CA GLU A 95 -6.24 -24.82 0.92
C GLU A 95 -6.41 -25.31 2.36
N LYS A 96 -7.56 -25.93 2.65
CA LYS A 96 -7.87 -26.60 3.93
C LYS A 96 -7.65 -25.67 5.13
N ALA A 97 -6.63 -25.93 5.95
CA ALA A 97 -6.30 -25.16 7.16
C ALA A 97 -5.82 -23.73 6.87
N ASP A 98 -5.35 -23.46 5.65
CA ASP A 98 -4.84 -22.17 5.22
C ASP A 98 -5.83 -21.39 4.32
N LYS A 99 -7.10 -21.83 4.30
CA LYS A 99 -8.16 -21.11 3.60
C LYS A 99 -8.31 -19.68 4.18
N GLY A 100 -8.37 -18.68 3.31
CA GLY A 100 -8.39 -17.25 3.69
C GLY A 100 -7.01 -16.63 3.93
N LYS A 101 -5.95 -17.43 3.82
CA LYS A 101 -4.56 -16.97 3.85
C LYS A 101 -3.95 -17.09 2.47
N PHE A 102 -2.92 -16.29 2.21
CA PHE A 102 -2.28 -16.21 0.91
C PHE A 102 -0.82 -16.65 1.01
N LYS A 103 -0.34 -17.28 -0.07
CA LYS A 103 1.04 -17.74 -0.14
C LYS A 103 1.99 -16.58 0.10
N ALA A 104 2.95 -16.78 1.00
CA ALA A 104 3.87 -15.73 1.40
C ALA A 104 5.29 -16.25 1.61
N LYS A 105 6.24 -15.33 1.47
CA LYS A 105 7.61 -15.49 1.98
C LYS A 105 7.76 -14.53 3.16
N TYR A 106 8.38 -15.03 4.21
CA TYR A 106 8.63 -14.30 5.43
C TYR A 106 10.13 -14.06 5.60
N HIS A 107 10.49 -12.82 5.84
CA HIS A 107 11.86 -12.36 6.02
C HIS A 107 11.99 -11.61 7.34
N GLN A 108 13.14 -11.76 7.98
CA GLN A 108 13.57 -10.90 9.08
C GLN A 108 14.88 -10.23 8.70
N GLY A 109 15.09 -8.99 9.14
CA GLY A 109 16.33 -8.29 8.85
C GLY A 109 16.30 -6.84 9.30
N ARG A 110 17.13 -6.02 8.64
CA ARG A 110 17.25 -4.59 8.92
C ARG A 110 17.38 -3.82 7.63
N PHE A 111 16.84 -2.59 7.65
CA PHE A 111 17.09 -1.65 6.57
C PHE A 111 18.55 -1.19 6.61
N LYS A 112 19.26 -1.36 5.50
CA LYS A 112 20.67 -0.94 5.37
C LYS A 112 20.81 0.42 4.71
N LYS A 113 19.78 0.87 3.96
CA LYS A 113 19.79 2.11 3.22
C LYS A 113 18.40 2.71 3.14
N PHE A 114 18.33 4.02 3.29
CA PHE A 114 17.18 4.85 2.99
C PHE A 114 17.65 6.02 2.12
N LYS A 115 16.94 6.28 1.03
CA LYS A 115 17.24 7.39 0.13
C LYS A 115 15.95 8.07 -0.27
N ARG A 116 15.91 9.39 -0.12
CA ARG A 116 14.81 10.25 -0.55
C ARG A 116 15.23 11.01 -1.79
N LYS A 117 14.38 11.09 -2.79
CA LYS A 117 14.58 11.81 -4.04
C LYS A 117 13.40 12.74 -4.28
N GLY A 118 13.68 13.98 -4.60
CA GLY A 118 12.66 14.96 -4.98
C GLY A 118 13.21 15.91 -6.04
N GLU A 119 12.39 16.23 -7.02
CA GLU A 119 12.67 17.23 -8.04
C GLU A 119 11.56 18.28 -8.04
N THR A 120 11.89 19.52 -8.35
CA THR A 120 10.90 20.61 -8.40
C THR A 120 9.79 20.28 -9.39
N GLY A 121 8.55 20.21 -8.90
CA GLY A 121 7.37 19.90 -9.72
C GLY A 121 7.06 18.40 -9.87
N SER A 122 7.85 17.49 -9.29
CA SER A 122 7.56 16.07 -9.25
C SER A 122 7.14 15.59 -7.86
N VAL A 123 6.52 14.41 -7.81
CA VAL A 123 6.19 13.75 -6.54
C VAL A 123 7.49 13.18 -5.97
N GLU A 124 7.73 13.44 -4.70
CA GLU A 124 8.88 12.90 -3.97
C GLU A 124 8.82 11.36 -3.91
N GLU A 125 9.98 10.71 -4.08
CA GLU A 125 10.14 9.27 -4.02
C GLU A 125 11.13 8.88 -2.93
N TYR A 126 10.93 7.72 -2.32
CA TYR A 126 11.90 7.14 -1.42
C TYR A 126 12.23 5.70 -1.82
N GLU A 127 13.48 5.35 -1.61
CA GLU A 127 14.07 4.05 -1.90
C GLU A 127 14.61 3.46 -0.61
N VAL A 128 14.33 2.19 -0.38
CA VAL A 128 14.84 1.44 0.77
C VAL A 128 15.51 0.16 0.33
N GLU A 129 16.58 -0.21 1.02
CA GLU A 129 17.21 -1.53 0.89
C GLU A 129 17.18 -2.23 2.24
N PHE A 130 16.69 -3.46 2.22
CA PHE A 130 16.53 -4.32 3.38
C PHE A 130 17.45 -5.51 3.27
N ALA A 131 18.38 -5.66 4.22
CA ALA A 131 19.24 -6.82 4.32
C ALA A 131 18.53 -7.90 5.14
N VAL A 132 18.24 -9.02 4.52
CA VAL A 132 17.61 -10.17 5.16
C VAL A 132 18.62 -10.89 6.03
N HIS A 133 18.21 -11.23 7.25
CA HIS A 133 19.01 -12.04 8.15
C HIS A 133 18.62 -13.51 7.94
N ASP A 134 19.63 -14.33 7.60
CA ASP A 134 19.44 -15.75 7.37
C ASP A 134 18.46 -16.10 6.22
N LYS A 135 17.94 -17.31 6.20
CA LYS A 135 17.07 -17.81 5.13
C LYS A 135 15.62 -17.41 5.35
N TYR A 136 14.98 -16.91 4.29
CA TYR A 136 13.54 -16.67 4.32
C TYR A 136 12.73 -17.96 4.50
N GLN A 137 11.55 -17.82 5.06
CA GLN A 137 10.63 -18.95 5.22
C GLN A 137 9.42 -18.80 4.30
N ARG A 138 8.90 -19.94 3.84
CA ARG A 138 7.68 -19.98 3.02
C ARG A 138 6.50 -20.43 3.86
N GLY A 139 5.35 -19.81 3.64
CA GLY A 139 4.12 -20.15 4.34
C GLY A 139 2.91 -19.44 3.76
N TYR A 140 1.89 -19.32 4.57
CA TYR A 140 0.66 -18.60 4.23
C TYR A 140 0.41 -17.51 5.25
N ALA A 141 0.15 -16.30 4.78
CA ALA A 141 -0.10 -15.12 5.60
C ALA A 141 -1.53 -14.60 5.44
N THR A 142 -2.08 -14.10 6.51
CA THR A 142 -3.36 -13.37 6.49
C THR A 142 -3.08 -11.90 6.14
N ILE A 143 -3.83 -11.36 5.19
CA ILE A 143 -3.74 -9.93 4.88
C ILE A 143 -4.59 -9.17 5.89
N PRO A 144 -4.03 -8.22 6.66
CA PRO A 144 -4.78 -7.43 7.63
C PRO A 144 -5.97 -6.69 7.00
N THR A 145 -7.03 -6.49 7.79
CA THR A 145 -8.27 -5.84 7.30
C THR A 145 -8.02 -4.43 6.82
N GLU A 146 -7.21 -3.65 7.52
CA GLU A 146 -6.85 -2.29 7.11
C GLU A 146 -6.15 -2.24 5.74
N VAL A 147 -5.30 -3.25 5.46
CA VAL A 147 -4.62 -3.37 4.17
C VAL A 147 -5.63 -3.69 3.07
N LYS A 148 -6.58 -4.59 3.34
CA LYS A 148 -7.68 -4.91 2.40
C LYS A 148 -8.52 -3.68 2.09
N GLU A 149 -8.86 -2.88 3.10
CA GLU A 149 -9.61 -1.64 2.95
C GLU A 149 -8.83 -0.58 2.16
N LYS A 150 -7.54 -0.41 2.45
CA LYS A 150 -6.67 0.49 1.68
C LYS A 150 -6.59 0.06 0.21
N LEU A 151 -6.46 -1.24 -0.07
CA LEU A 151 -6.46 -1.78 -1.43
C LEU A 151 -7.81 -1.56 -2.13
N ALA A 152 -8.91 -1.78 -1.45
CA ALA A 152 -10.25 -1.54 -1.99
C ALA A 152 -10.48 -0.04 -2.31
N LYS A 153 -9.83 0.86 -1.59
CA LYS A 153 -9.89 2.31 -1.84
C LYS A 153 -9.05 2.77 -3.03
N VAL A 154 -8.12 2.00 -3.54
CA VAL A 154 -7.25 2.39 -4.67
C VAL A 154 -7.92 2.21 -6.04
N GLY A 155 -8.94 1.34 -6.14
CA GLY A 155 -9.71 1.13 -7.36
C GLY A 155 -11.14 1.64 -7.26
N TYR A 156 -11.86 1.63 -8.35
CA TYR A 156 -13.31 1.75 -8.35
C TYR A 156 -13.92 0.38 -8.62
N ARG A 157 -15.05 0.12 -7.95
CA ARG A 157 -15.77 -1.13 -8.09
C ARG A 157 -16.51 -1.15 -9.42
N PHE A 158 -16.62 -2.31 -10.04
CA PHE A 158 -17.50 -2.50 -11.19
C PHE A 158 -18.95 -2.35 -10.74
N HIS A 159 -19.67 -1.42 -11.36
CA HIS A 159 -21.12 -1.23 -11.18
C HIS A 159 -21.86 -1.85 -12.33
N ASN A 160 -22.98 -2.51 -12.03
CA ASN A 160 -23.88 -3.02 -13.05
C ASN A 160 -24.57 -1.86 -13.78
N THR A 161 -24.94 -2.07 -15.03
CA THR A 161 -25.62 -1.07 -15.86
C THR A 161 -27.08 -0.81 -15.47
N THR A 162 -27.61 -1.56 -14.51
CA THR A 162 -28.99 -1.41 -14.04
C THR A 162 -29.11 -0.30 -13.01
N LYS A 163 -30.20 0.47 -13.08
CA LYS A 163 -30.47 1.59 -12.17
C LYS A 163 -30.61 1.22 -10.69
N ASN A 164 -30.70 -0.08 -10.38
CA ASN A 164 -30.82 -0.60 -9.02
C ASN A 164 -29.45 -0.88 -8.37
N ASP A 165 -28.38 -0.77 -9.13
CA ASP A 165 -27.03 -0.90 -8.60
C ASP A 165 -26.54 0.49 -8.17
N PHE A 166 -27.01 0.92 -7.01
CA PHE A 166 -26.57 2.18 -6.44
C PHE A 166 -25.17 2.03 -5.86
N ALA A 167 -24.33 2.96 -6.21
CA ALA A 167 -22.96 3.06 -5.79
C ALA A 167 -22.76 3.45 -4.31
N ASP A 168 -23.69 3.12 -3.43
CA ASP A 168 -23.59 3.48 -2.01
C ASP A 168 -22.82 2.44 -1.19
N ASP A 169 -21.75 1.93 -1.78
CA ASP A 169 -20.81 1.00 -1.15
C ASP A 169 -19.55 1.70 -0.60
N GLY A 170 -19.59 3.03 -0.45
CA GLY A 170 -18.48 3.83 0.02
C GLY A 170 -17.38 4.07 -1.03
N LEU A 171 -17.51 3.49 -2.22
CA LEU A 171 -16.59 3.71 -3.36
C LEU A 171 -17.04 4.82 -4.30
N ALA A 172 -18.27 5.31 -4.14
CA ALA A 172 -18.82 6.43 -4.91
C ALA A 172 -17.97 7.71 -4.79
N THR A 173 -17.25 7.88 -3.71
CA THR A 173 -16.32 9.01 -3.52
C THR A 173 -15.12 8.99 -4.46
N LYS A 174 -14.92 7.89 -5.19
CA LYS A 174 -13.85 7.77 -6.21
C LYS A 174 -14.36 7.84 -7.64
N ALA A 175 -15.67 7.95 -7.85
CA ALA A 175 -16.21 8.32 -9.14
C ALA A 175 -15.64 9.68 -9.54
N ILE A 176 -15.25 9.83 -10.79
CA ILE A 176 -14.79 11.11 -11.33
C ILE A 176 -15.89 12.14 -11.03
N PRO A 177 -15.61 13.23 -10.29
CA PRO A 177 -16.62 14.23 -9.98
C PRO A 177 -17.21 14.77 -11.29
N GLN A 178 -18.52 14.62 -11.45
CA GLN A 178 -19.19 15.23 -12.57
C GLN A 178 -19.17 16.76 -12.40
N PRO A 179 -18.94 17.53 -13.45
CA PRO A 179 -19.07 18.98 -13.37
C PRO A 179 -20.50 19.30 -12.94
N VAL A 180 -20.64 20.00 -11.83
CA VAL A 180 -21.95 20.52 -11.39
C VAL A 180 -22.54 21.33 -12.53
N SER A 181 -23.60 20.84 -13.14
CA SER A 181 -24.34 21.64 -14.09
C SER A 181 -24.98 22.81 -13.33
N SER A 182 -24.51 24.01 -13.61
CA SER A 182 -25.03 25.26 -13.03
C SER A 182 -26.37 25.61 -13.66
N SER A 183 -27.39 24.78 -13.50
CA SER A 183 -28.75 25.00 -13.99
C SER A 183 -29.81 24.62 -13.00
N GLU A 184 -29.74 25.24 -11.80
CA GLU A 184 -30.93 25.53 -11.01
C GLU A 184 -30.86 26.98 -10.55
N THR A 185 -31.10 27.87 -11.52
CA THR A 185 -31.62 29.21 -11.21
C THR A 185 -33.02 29.00 -10.68
N THR A 186 -33.13 28.93 -9.37
CA THR A 186 -34.42 29.02 -8.68
C THR A 186 -35.03 30.38 -9.01
N ARG A 187 -35.96 30.40 -9.94
CA ARG A 187 -36.86 31.52 -10.12
C ARG A 187 -37.65 31.65 -8.82
N GLY A 188 -37.20 32.57 -7.98
CA GLY A 188 -37.97 33.02 -6.83
C GLY A 188 -39.28 33.61 -7.31
N ALA A 189 -40.37 32.97 -6.97
CA ALA A 189 -41.70 33.49 -7.15
C ALA A 189 -41.85 34.78 -6.32
N VAL A 190 -41.95 35.89 -7.00
CA VAL A 190 -42.40 37.16 -6.41
C VAL A 190 -43.89 37.00 -6.17
N SER A 191 -44.24 36.78 -4.91
CA SER A 191 -45.62 36.94 -4.42
C SER A 191 -45.88 38.43 -4.16
N THR A 192 -46.49 39.10 -5.10
CA THR A 192 -47.16 40.34 -4.94
C THR A 192 -48.47 40.14 -4.17
N GLY A 193 -48.46 40.39 -2.90
CA GLY A 193 -49.68 40.44 -2.08
C GLY A 193 -49.92 41.87 -1.57
N SER A 194 -50.57 42.69 -2.38
CA SER A 194 -51.24 43.88 -1.95
C SER A 194 -52.43 43.51 -1.07
N GLN A 195 -52.48 44.05 0.12
CA GLN A 195 -53.76 44.36 0.72
C GLN A 195 -53.64 45.66 1.55
N VAL A 196 -54.25 46.61 1.00
CA VAL A 196 -54.72 47.85 1.62
C VAL A 196 -56.04 47.55 2.33
N SER A 197 -56.22 48.05 3.48
CA SER A 197 -57.44 48.58 4.13
C SER A 197 -57.14 48.68 5.63
N GLY A 198 -57.20 49.73 6.22
CA GLY A 198 -58.20 50.75 6.13
C GLY A 198 -58.70 50.99 7.52
N THR A 199 -58.60 52.24 7.95
CA THR A 199 -59.57 52.94 8.82
C THR A 199 -59.85 52.36 10.19
N SER A 200 -59.72 53.08 11.21
CA SER A 200 -60.41 54.17 11.79
C SER A 200 -60.23 54.13 13.32
N ASP A 201 -59.84 55.12 13.85
CA ASP A 201 -60.69 56.06 14.64
C ASP A 201 -60.88 55.73 16.09
N SER A 202 -60.60 56.84 16.85
CA SER A 202 -61.30 57.29 18.04
C SER A 202 -60.90 56.76 19.44
N HIS A 203 -60.29 57.46 20.13
CA HIS A 203 -60.52 58.39 21.27
C HIS A 203 -59.28 58.52 22.12
#